data_b97b91e4c6f8b1b9d06139562af1f045
#
_entry.id   b97b91e4c6f8b1b9d06139562af1f045
#
_cell.length_a   1.000
_cell.length_b   1.000
_cell.length_c   1.000
_cell.angle_alpha   90.00
_cell.angle_beta   90.00
_cell.angle_gamma   90.00
#
_symmetry.space_group_name_H-M   'P 1'
#
loop_
_entity.id
_entity.type
_entity.pdbx_description
1 polymer ?
#
loop_
_entity_poly.entity_id
_entity_poly.type
_entity_poly.pdbx_seq_one_letter_code
_entity_poly.pdbx_strand_id
1 'polypeptide(L)' 'MGYGTSVERGRIARQEEDGRWIVESIDRDGVNTLPMRAMESVKEGDMVVFCEFADGEGVIFGRV' A
#
# COMPACT_ATOMS: atom_id res chain seq x y z
N MET A 1 17.28 -13.73 5.98
CA MET A 1 17.00 -12.94 5.63
C MET A 1 15.94 -12.59 4.99
N GLY A 2 15.26 -11.98 5.11
CA GLY A 2 14.12 -11.68 4.54
C GLY A 2 14.28 -10.86 3.39
N TYR A 3 13.93 -11.34 2.28
CA TYR A 3 13.90 -10.57 1.24
C TYR A 3 12.60 -10.25 0.99
N GLY A 4 12.30 -9.37 0.69
CA GLY A 4 11.32 -9.07 0.00
C GLY A 4 9.96 -8.81 0.38
N THR A 5 9.39 -9.39 1.21
CA THR A 5 7.98 -9.17 1.50
C THR A 5 7.79 -8.72 2.93
N SER A 6 7.21 -7.56 3.11
CA SER A 6 6.85 -7.15 4.45
C SER A 6 5.40 -6.66 4.43
N VAL A 7 4.64 -7.08 5.42
CA VAL A 7 3.24 -6.69 5.57
C VAL A 7 3.20 -5.48 6.49
N GLU A 8 2.53 -4.43 6.04
CA GLU A 8 2.53 -3.15 6.75
C GLU A 8 1.12 -2.59 6.78
N ARG A 9 0.93 -1.64 7.66
CA ARG A 9 -0.31 -0.86 7.73
C ARG A 9 -0.06 0.50 7.14
N GLY A 10 -1.06 1.06 6.52
CA GLY A 10 -0.95 2.39 5.97
C GLY A 10 -2.30 3.02 5.74
N ARG A 11 -2.27 4.24 5.20
CA ARG A 11 -3.48 4.96 4.86
C ARG A 11 -3.44 5.26 3.38
N ILE A 12 -4.55 5.08 2.69
CA ILE A 12 -4.62 5.41 1.28
C ILE A 12 -4.45 6.91 1.11
N ALA A 13 -3.42 7.31 0.38
CA ALA A 13 -3.13 8.73 0.17
C ALA A 13 -3.87 9.28 -1.03
N ARG A 14 -3.83 8.58 -2.15
CA ARG A 14 -4.55 9.02 -3.34
C ARG A 14 -4.57 7.91 -4.39
N GLN A 15 -5.42 8.07 -5.38
CA GLN A 15 -5.49 7.15 -6.51
C GLN A 15 -4.79 7.78 -7.72
N GLU A 16 -4.03 6.97 -8.43
CA GLU A 16 -3.40 7.39 -9.68
C GLU A 16 -4.39 7.23 -10.84
N GLU A 17 -4.08 7.82 -11.98
CA GLU A 17 -4.97 7.80 -13.13
C GLU A 17 -5.27 6.40 -13.63
N ASP A 18 -4.34 5.47 -13.45
CA ASP A 18 -4.52 4.10 -13.92
C ASP A 18 -5.28 3.23 -12.91
N GLY A 19 -5.76 3.82 -11.84
CA GLY A 19 -6.55 3.11 -10.83
C GLY A 19 -5.75 2.54 -9.68
N ARG A 20 -4.44 2.58 -9.74
CA ARG A 20 -3.61 2.11 -8.62
C ARG A 20 -3.58 3.17 -7.53
N TRP A 21 -3.12 2.77 -6.36
CA TRP A 21 -3.20 3.61 -5.17
C TRP A 21 -1.84 3.84 -4.57
N ILE A 22 -1.63 5.06 -4.07
CA ILE A 22 -0.44 5.39 -3.28
C ILE A 22 -0.84 5.26 -1.82
N VAL A 23 -0.03 4.55 -1.04
CA VAL A 23 -0.29 4.34 0.39
C VAL A 23 0.79 5.06 1.18
N GLU A 24 0.36 5.73 2.23
CA GLU A 24 1.28 6.34 3.18
C GLU A 24 1.49 5.31 4.29
N SER A 25 2.68 4.78 4.42
CA SER A 25 2.96 3.71 5.37
C SER A 25 3.04 4.26 6.77
N ILE A 26 2.21 3.74 7.66
CA ILE A 26 2.25 4.13 9.06
C ILE A 26 3.46 3.51 9.73
N ASP A 27 3.78 2.28 9.35
CA ASP A 27 4.89 1.56 9.97
C ASP A 27 6.25 2.12 9.57
N ARG A 28 6.30 2.96 8.54
CA ARG A 28 7.53 3.62 8.11
C ARG A 28 7.41 5.13 8.14
N ASP A 29 6.74 5.65 9.17
CA ASP A 29 6.69 7.08 9.44
C ASP A 29 6.17 7.92 8.27
N GLY A 30 5.18 7.42 7.60
CA GLY A 30 4.53 8.21 6.56
C GLY A 30 5.21 8.19 5.20
N VAL A 31 6.11 7.26 4.97
CA VAL A 31 6.72 7.11 3.65
C VAL A 31 5.67 6.64 2.66
N ASN A 32 5.61 7.29 1.50
CA ASN A 32 4.65 6.90 0.46
C ASN A 32 5.20 5.74 -0.35
N THR A 33 4.32 4.83 -0.72
CA THR A 33 4.68 3.69 -1.57
C THR A 33 4.65 4.10 -3.03
N LEU A 34 5.14 3.21 -3.88
CA LEU A 34 4.84 3.28 -5.30
C LEU A 34 3.38 2.85 -5.50
N PRO A 35 2.80 3.18 -6.66
CA PRO A 35 1.40 2.80 -6.88
C PRO A 35 1.18 1.30 -6.83
N MET A 36 0.10 0.89 -6.18
CA MET A 36 -0.24 -0.52 -6.00
C MET A 36 -1.70 -0.78 -6.30
N ARG A 37 -2.00 -1.99 -6.71
CA ARG A 37 -3.38 -2.41 -6.91
C ARG A 37 -3.97 -2.87 -5.59
N ALA A 38 -5.27 -2.72 -5.45
CA ALA A 38 -5.99 -3.20 -4.27
C ALA A 38 -6.80 -4.44 -4.61
N MET A 39 -6.86 -5.38 -3.69
CA MET A 39 -7.61 -6.61 -3.88
C MET A 39 -9.09 -6.42 -3.59
N GLU A 40 -9.45 -5.33 -2.96
CA GLU A 40 -10.86 -4.99 -2.73
C GLU A 40 -11.04 -3.49 -2.82
N SER A 41 -12.26 -3.02 -2.79
CA SER A 41 -12.55 -1.59 -2.92
C SER A 41 -11.99 -0.82 -1.74
N VAL A 42 -11.25 0.23 -2.05
CA VAL A 42 -10.71 1.14 -1.04
C VAL A 42 -10.90 2.57 -1.54
N LYS A 43 -10.71 3.53 -0.66
CA LYS A 43 -10.76 4.94 -1.04
C LYS A 43 -9.78 5.74 -0.21
N GLU A 44 -9.57 6.97 -0.63
CA GLU A 44 -8.67 7.87 0.08
C GLU A 44 -9.04 7.93 1.55
N GLY A 45 -8.03 7.88 2.39
CA GLY A 45 -8.21 7.94 3.84
C GLY A 45 -8.42 6.61 4.52
N ASP A 46 -8.70 5.56 3.75
CA ASP A 46 -8.91 4.25 4.37
C ASP A 46 -7.61 3.72 4.96
N MET A 47 -7.74 3.09 6.12
CA MET A 47 -6.63 2.35 6.71
C MET A 47 -6.60 0.98 6.08
N VAL A 48 -5.43 0.57 5.63
CA VAL A 48 -5.30 -0.69 4.88
C VAL A 48 -4.09 -1.47 5.36
N VAL A 49 -4.09 -2.74 5.00
CA VAL A 49 -2.93 -3.61 5.15
C VAL A 49 -2.41 -3.88 3.74
N PHE A 50 -1.13 -3.72 3.56
CA PHE A 50 -0.53 -3.91 2.25
C PHE A 50 0.84 -4.59 2.40
N CYS A 51 1.38 -5.08 1.29
CA CYS A 51 2.74 -5.56 1.30
C CYS A 51 3.47 -5.04 0.07
N GLU A 52 4.77 -4.86 0.22
CA GLU A 52 5.66 -4.49 -0.87
C GLU A 52 6.61 -5.63 -1.14
N PHE A 53 6.93 -5.84 -2.41
CA PHE A 53 7.89 -6.85 -2.82
C PHE A 53 9.27 -6.19 -2.98
N ALA A 54 10.29 -7.03 -3.12
CA ALA A 54 11.66 -6.52 -3.19
C ALA A 54 11.91 -5.58 -4.36
N ASP A 55 11.12 -5.71 -5.43
CA ASP A 55 11.28 -4.87 -6.61
C ASP A 55 10.50 -3.56 -6.55
N GLY A 56 9.87 -3.28 -5.42
CA GLY A 56 9.09 -2.05 -5.25
C GLY A 56 7.63 -2.21 -5.64
N GLU A 57 7.24 -3.31 -6.23
CA GLU A 57 5.85 -3.60 -6.50
C GLU A 57 5.15 -3.96 -5.20
N GLY A 58 3.85 -4.04 -5.22
CA GLY A 58 3.12 -4.39 -4.01
C GLY A 58 1.66 -4.60 -4.28
N VAL A 59 0.94 -4.93 -3.22
CA VAL A 59 -0.51 -5.14 -3.31
C VAL A 59 -1.15 -4.73 -1.98
N ILE A 60 -2.33 -4.12 -2.07
CA ILE A 60 -3.12 -3.76 -0.90
C ILE A 60 -4.11 -4.88 -0.68
N PHE A 61 -4.06 -5.53 0.49
CA PHE A 61 -4.95 -6.65 0.77
C PHE A 61 -6.37 -6.17 1.04
N GLY A 62 -6.50 -5.07 1.77
CA GLY A 62 -7.82 -4.56 2.07
C GLY A 62 -7.79 -3.63 3.26
N ARG A 63 -8.99 -3.21 3.67
CA ARG A 63 -9.13 -2.31 4.79
C ARG A 63 -8.96 -3.04 6.11
N VAL A 64 -8.45 -2.31 7.07
CA VAL A 64 -8.30 -2.85 8.42
C VAL A 64 -9.62 -2.81 9.15
#